data_e891bf0060d2966b88b19ffa7b2a4b17
#
_entry.id   e891bf0060d2966b88b19ffa7b2a4b17
#
_cell.length_a   1.000
_cell.length_b   1.000
_cell.length_c   1.000
_cell.angle_alpha   90.00
_cell.angle_beta   90.00
_cell.angle_gamma   90.00
#
_symmetry.space_group_name_H-M   'P 1'
#
loop_
_entity.id
_entity.type
_entity.pdbx_description
1 polymer ?
#
loop_
_entity_poly.entity_id
_entity_poly.type
_entity_poly.pdbx_seq_one_letter_code
_entity_poly.pdbx_strand_id
1 'polypeptide(L)'
;MKEKSRTPMSQQPLTIEKPALEDGIGSKVTVEINEKKVQVFFGQTILDACKENQIHVPTLCHHPDLCIAGTCRICVVEIEGMRTLQTACSFPITAPIKIKTSSSMVRKARRHIIDLLLSEHYGECYSCVRNNNCELQTLAKEYGVDSYTFGHVTEPLYEQDLSSYSVVRDMNKCVNCRRCVRTCIDLQEVGVLEAIDRGDKTHIGTFLEKPLADVVCINCGQCINRCPTGALKANDPSDVIWDAIDDPTKHVVIQTAPSPRAAIGEVFGLEPGKSFTGEMNTALRRIGFDVVFDTNFTADLTIMEEGTELILRLYKALVKKEQVAIPQFTSCSPGWIKYLEHFYPEYI
;
A
#
# COMPACT_ATOMS: atom_id res chain seq x y z
N MET A 1 23.85 -35.48 26.61
CA MET A 1 22.78 -34.47 26.51
C MET A 1 21.99 -34.82 25.27
N LYS A 2 20.70 -35.19 25.44
CA LYS A 2 19.84 -35.67 24.33
C LYS A 2 19.30 -34.49 23.55
N GLU A 3 19.64 -34.39 22.27
CA GLU A 3 19.00 -33.49 21.30
C GLU A 3 17.50 -33.81 21.20
N LYS A 4 16.68 -32.85 21.54
CA LYS A 4 15.24 -32.89 21.28
C LYS A 4 15.02 -32.51 19.84
N SER A 5 14.70 -33.48 18.99
CA SER A 5 14.19 -33.27 17.64
C SER A 5 12.93 -32.40 17.69
N ARG A 6 12.98 -31.19 17.13
CA ARG A 6 11.80 -30.36 16.87
C ARG A 6 11.11 -30.94 15.64
N THR A 7 9.93 -31.49 15.84
CA THR A 7 9.02 -31.86 14.75
C THR A 7 8.62 -30.61 13.98
N PRO A 8 8.67 -30.57 12.64
CA PRO A 8 8.19 -29.43 11.88
C PRO A 8 6.69 -29.30 12.11
N MET A 9 6.25 -28.12 12.53
CA MET A 9 4.82 -27.78 12.54
C MET A 9 4.32 -27.85 11.10
N SER A 10 3.36 -28.74 10.86
CA SER A 10 2.63 -28.80 9.60
C SER A 10 1.95 -27.46 9.36
N GLN A 11 2.47 -26.68 8.43
CA GLN A 11 1.83 -25.49 7.92
C GLN A 11 0.63 -25.93 7.06
N GLN A 12 -0.52 -26.10 7.68
CA GLN A 12 -1.78 -26.00 6.96
C GLN A 12 -1.96 -24.52 6.66
N PRO A 13 -2.27 -24.13 5.40
CA PRO A 13 -2.63 -22.76 5.09
C PRO A 13 -3.82 -22.41 5.99
N LEU A 14 -3.67 -21.31 6.75
CA LEU A 14 -4.77 -20.68 7.48
C LEU A 14 -5.78 -20.19 6.43
N THR A 15 -6.64 -21.07 5.97
CA THR A 15 -7.91 -20.67 5.40
C THR A 15 -8.66 -20.02 6.55
N ILE A 16 -8.68 -18.69 6.57
CA ILE A 16 -9.62 -17.93 7.40
C ILE A 16 -11.00 -18.27 6.84
N GLU A 17 -11.56 -19.35 7.31
CA GLU A 17 -12.99 -19.62 7.15
C GLU A 17 -13.70 -18.43 7.79
N LYS A 18 -14.33 -17.61 6.96
CA LYS A 18 -15.32 -16.65 7.45
C LYS A 18 -16.28 -17.47 8.31
N PRO A 19 -16.55 -17.07 9.56
CA PRO A 19 -17.48 -17.82 10.40
C PRO A 19 -18.75 -18.04 9.59
N ALA A 20 -19.12 -19.29 9.39
CA ALA A 20 -20.37 -19.68 8.78
C ALA A 20 -21.48 -19.19 9.72
N LEU A 21 -22.10 -18.09 9.35
CA LEU A 21 -23.39 -17.69 9.91
C LEU A 21 -24.43 -18.64 9.24
N GLU A 22 -24.71 -19.75 9.88
CA GLU A 22 -25.60 -20.80 9.36
C GLU A 22 -27.05 -20.36 9.18
N ASP A 23 -27.44 -19.18 9.70
CA ASP A 23 -28.80 -18.64 9.55
C ASP A 23 -28.75 -17.27 8.86
N GLY A 24 -28.95 -17.24 7.54
CA GLY A 24 -29.20 -15.99 6.81
C GLY A 24 -28.33 -15.68 5.60
N ILE A 25 -27.36 -16.51 5.22
CA ILE A 25 -26.55 -16.27 4.01
C ILE A 25 -27.48 -16.31 2.79
N GLY A 26 -27.65 -15.13 2.13
CA GLY A 26 -28.54 -14.95 0.99
C GLY A 26 -29.90 -14.33 1.31
N SER A 27 -30.28 -14.18 2.58
CA SER A 27 -31.50 -13.43 2.93
C SER A 27 -31.30 -11.92 2.73
N LYS A 28 -32.31 -11.26 2.17
CA LYS A 28 -32.28 -9.82 1.95
C LYS A 28 -33.06 -9.10 3.06
N VAL A 29 -32.48 -8.01 3.52
CA VAL A 29 -33.09 -7.09 4.49
C VAL A 29 -33.42 -5.80 3.76
N THR A 30 -34.63 -5.26 3.98
CA THR A 30 -35.01 -3.95 3.45
C THR A 30 -34.59 -2.88 4.46
N VAL A 31 -33.74 -1.96 4.02
CA VAL A 31 -33.27 -0.81 4.79
C VAL A 31 -33.65 0.49 4.09
N GLU A 32 -33.67 1.57 4.82
CA GLU A 32 -33.89 2.91 4.28
C GLU A 32 -32.59 3.72 4.38
N ILE A 33 -32.02 4.12 3.24
CA ILE A 33 -30.82 4.95 3.18
C ILE A 33 -31.20 6.29 2.54
N ASN A 34 -31.09 7.39 3.30
CA ASN A 34 -31.48 8.73 2.86
C ASN A 34 -32.88 8.73 2.24
N GLU A 35 -33.87 8.20 2.96
CA GLU A 35 -35.27 8.10 2.56
C GLU A 35 -35.57 7.14 1.38
N LYS A 36 -34.54 6.51 0.81
CA LYS A 36 -34.68 5.52 -0.26
C LYS A 36 -34.66 4.11 0.32
N LYS A 37 -35.71 3.32 0.06
CA LYS A 37 -35.74 1.90 0.43
C LYS A 37 -34.88 1.07 -0.52
N VAL A 38 -33.96 0.30 0.03
CA VAL A 38 -33.04 -0.58 -0.71
C VAL A 38 -33.01 -1.98 -0.07
N GLN A 39 -32.80 -2.98 -0.89
CA GLN A 39 -32.58 -4.35 -0.42
C GLN A 39 -31.09 -4.65 -0.36
N VAL A 40 -30.63 -5.12 0.79
CA VAL A 40 -29.22 -5.44 1.06
C VAL A 40 -29.13 -6.86 1.61
N PHE A 41 -27.97 -7.49 1.49
CA PHE A 41 -27.76 -8.81 2.07
C PHE A 41 -27.61 -8.72 3.60
N PHE A 42 -28.15 -9.70 4.30
CA PHE A 42 -27.96 -9.83 5.75
C PHE A 42 -26.47 -9.92 6.09
N GLY A 43 -26.01 -9.14 7.06
CA GLY A 43 -24.60 -9.07 7.46
C GLY A 43 -23.72 -8.19 6.59
N GLN A 44 -24.21 -7.65 5.47
CA GLN A 44 -23.49 -6.69 4.64
C GLN A 44 -23.21 -5.41 5.42
N THR A 45 -22.03 -4.78 5.20
CA THR A 45 -21.74 -3.51 5.87
C THR A 45 -22.58 -2.36 5.27
N ILE A 46 -22.84 -1.34 6.08
CA ILE A 46 -23.52 -0.12 5.60
C ILE A 46 -22.72 0.50 4.44
N LEU A 47 -21.39 0.48 4.50
CA LEU A 47 -20.54 1.03 3.44
C LEU A 47 -20.73 0.30 2.12
N ASP A 48 -20.77 -1.03 2.14
CA ASP A 48 -20.95 -1.84 0.93
C ASP A 48 -22.36 -1.64 0.36
N ALA A 49 -23.38 -1.61 1.23
CA ALA A 49 -24.74 -1.29 0.82
C ALA A 49 -24.85 0.10 0.16
N CYS A 50 -24.14 1.10 0.70
CA CYS A 50 -24.09 2.43 0.10
C CYS A 50 -23.40 2.42 -1.26
N LYS A 51 -22.24 1.72 -1.40
CA LYS A 51 -21.51 1.61 -2.67
C LYS A 51 -22.35 0.98 -3.77
N GLU A 52 -23.02 -0.14 -3.49
CA GLU A 52 -23.89 -0.84 -4.44
C GLU A 52 -25.06 0.04 -4.91
N ASN A 53 -25.51 0.95 -4.06
CA ASN A 53 -26.60 1.88 -4.37
C ASN A 53 -26.10 3.26 -4.84
N GLN A 54 -24.81 3.42 -5.18
CA GLN A 54 -24.18 4.65 -5.66
C GLN A 54 -24.30 5.83 -4.67
N ILE A 55 -24.38 5.52 -3.37
CA ILE A 55 -24.41 6.52 -2.30
C ILE A 55 -22.98 6.70 -1.77
N HIS A 56 -22.43 7.89 -1.95
CA HIS A 56 -21.08 8.20 -1.49
C HIS A 56 -21.03 8.31 0.05
N VAL A 57 -20.14 7.52 0.66
CA VAL A 57 -19.75 7.64 2.05
C VAL A 57 -18.23 7.73 2.10
N PRO A 58 -17.65 8.84 2.57
CA PRO A 58 -16.20 9.02 2.56
C PRO A 58 -15.52 8.05 3.52
N THR A 59 -14.31 7.64 3.15
CA THR A 59 -13.45 6.76 3.96
C THR A 59 -12.02 7.24 3.93
N LEU A 60 -11.19 6.86 4.90
CA LEU A 60 -9.75 7.11 4.89
C LEU A 60 -8.94 5.87 5.27
N CYS A 61 -9.40 5.07 6.24
CA CYS A 61 -8.71 3.83 6.63
C CYS A 61 -9.21 2.59 5.86
N HIS A 62 -10.40 2.66 5.25
CA HIS A 62 -10.93 1.54 4.45
C HIS A 62 -10.19 1.44 3.11
N HIS A 63 -9.90 0.20 2.70
CA HIS A 63 -9.38 -0.14 1.38
C HIS A 63 -9.99 -1.48 0.96
N PRO A 64 -10.41 -1.67 -0.31
CA PRO A 64 -11.10 -2.88 -0.73
C PRO A 64 -10.28 -4.16 -0.53
N ASP A 65 -8.95 -4.09 -0.67
CA ASP A 65 -8.05 -5.24 -0.55
C ASP A 65 -7.65 -5.55 0.91
N LEU A 66 -8.05 -4.73 1.88
CA LEU A 66 -7.59 -4.85 3.26
C LEU A 66 -8.75 -5.16 4.20
N CYS A 67 -8.46 -5.87 5.27
CA CYS A 67 -9.42 -6.08 6.36
C CYS A 67 -9.93 -4.75 6.94
N ILE A 68 -11.09 -4.78 7.61
CA ILE A 68 -11.71 -3.59 8.18
C ILE A 68 -10.93 -3.14 9.42
N ALA A 69 -10.48 -1.88 9.45
CA ALA A 69 -9.78 -1.30 10.59
C ALA A 69 -10.69 -0.44 11.50
N GLY A 70 -11.60 0.31 10.93
CA GLY A 70 -12.51 1.20 11.68
C GLY A 70 -11.83 2.34 12.45
N THR A 71 -10.59 2.69 12.15
CA THR A 71 -9.75 3.61 12.95
C THR A 71 -10.04 5.09 12.69
N CYS A 72 -10.24 5.50 11.43
CA CYS A 72 -10.31 6.92 11.06
C CYS A 72 -11.64 7.60 11.39
N ARG A 73 -12.71 6.86 11.57
CA ARG A 73 -14.07 7.36 11.86
C ARG A 73 -14.68 8.30 10.81
N ILE A 74 -14.07 8.51 9.66
CA ILE A 74 -14.60 9.39 8.59
C ILE A 74 -15.93 8.85 8.04
N CYS A 75 -16.11 7.54 7.97
CA CYS A 75 -17.30 6.90 7.41
C CYS A 75 -18.52 6.90 8.34
N VAL A 76 -18.56 7.73 9.38
CA VAL A 76 -19.69 7.77 10.32
C VAL A 76 -21.00 8.12 9.63
N VAL A 77 -22.07 7.44 10.05
CA VAL A 77 -23.45 7.64 9.61
C VAL A 77 -24.38 7.69 10.82
N GLU A 78 -25.54 8.30 10.64
CA GLU A 78 -26.60 8.33 11.65
C GLU A 78 -27.58 7.18 11.39
N ILE A 79 -27.90 6.40 12.41
CA ILE A 79 -28.92 5.35 12.38
C ILE A 79 -30.05 5.79 13.31
N GLU A 80 -31.29 5.81 12.80
CA GLU A 80 -32.46 6.20 13.59
C GLU A 80 -32.61 5.32 14.82
N GLY A 81 -32.81 5.92 15.97
CA GLY A 81 -32.92 5.24 17.27
C GLY A 81 -31.57 4.96 17.96
N MET A 82 -30.44 5.20 17.34
CA MET A 82 -29.13 5.08 17.99
C MET A 82 -28.67 6.41 18.57
N ARG A 83 -28.09 6.36 19.77
CA ARG A 83 -27.60 7.57 20.47
C ARG A 83 -26.29 8.13 19.88
N THR A 84 -25.52 7.30 19.18
CA THR A 84 -24.19 7.65 18.65
C THR A 84 -24.11 7.33 17.18
N LEU A 85 -23.29 8.10 16.45
CA LEU A 85 -22.96 7.81 15.06
C LEU A 85 -22.22 6.47 14.95
N GLN A 86 -22.53 5.70 13.90
CA GLN A 86 -21.93 4.39 13.64
C GLN A 86 -20.97 4.46 12.45
N THR A 87 -19.94 3.62 12.44
CA THR A 87 -18.98 3.53 11.33
C THR A 87 -19.54 2.64 10.22
N ALA A 88 -19.83 3.20 9.06
CA ALA A 88 -20.42 2.46 7.94
C ALA A 88 -19.56 1.27 7.47
N CYS A 89 -18.23 1.39 7.54
CA CYS A 89 -17.32 0.34 7.08
C CYS A 89 -17.30 -0.92 7.94
N SER A 90 -17.75 -0.84 9.19
CA SER A 90 -17.70 -1.97 10.14
C SER A 90 -19.05 -2.35 10.75
N PHE A 91 -20.11 -1.62 10.47
CA PHE A 91 -21.42 -1.90 11.00
C PHE A 91 -22.18 -2.86 10.07
N PRO A 92 -22.47 -4.12 10.51
CA PRO A 92 -23.21 -5.08 9.71
C PRO A 92 -24.73 -4.80 9.81
N ILE A 93 -25.42 -4.94 8.69
CA ILE A 93 -26.87 -4.81 8.60
C ILE A 93 -27.52 -6.15 8.91
N THR A 94 -28.09 -6.28 10.11
CA THR A 94 -28.76 -7.52 10.58
C THR A 94 -30.27 -7.37 10.80
N ALA A 95 -30.81 -6.16 10.62
CA ALA A 95 -32.22 -5.86 10.79
C ALA A 95 -32.62 -4.66 9.92
N PRO A 96 -33.91 -4.42 9.67
CA PRO A 96 -34.38 -3.20 9.04
C PRO A 96 -33.98 -1.98 9.86
N ILE A 97 -33.21 -1.07 9.24
CA ILE A 97 -32.71 0.18 9.84
C ILE A 97 -32.89 1.35 8.88
N LYS A 98 -32.99 2.55 9.45
CA LYS A 98 -32.97 3.78 8.67
C LYS A 98 -31.67 4.53 8.88
N ILE A 99 -30.99 4.86 7.79
CA ILE A 99 -29.64 5.40 7.76
C ILE A 99 -29.67 6.76 7.08
N LYS A 100 -29.03 7.76 7.72
CA LYS A 100 -28.75 9.06 7.14
C LYS A 100 -27.25 9.21 6.95
N THR A 101 -26.81 9.29 5.71
CA THR A 101 -25.37 9.37 5.38
C THR A 101 -24.82 10.79 5.40
N SER A 102 -25.70 11.82 5.43
CA SER A 102 -25.30 13.24 5.35
C SER A 102 -26.22 14.16 6.17
N SER A 103 -26.61 13.75 7.39
CA SER A 103 -27.32 14.65 8.32
C SER A 103 -26.41 15.77 8.82
N SER A 104 -26.98 16.82 9.44
CA SER A 104 -26.20 17.91 10.05
C SER A 104 -25.19 17.38 11.07
N MET A 105 -25.61 16.39 11.90
CA MET A 105 -24.77 15.76 12.90
C MET A 105 -23.60 15.00 12.24
N VAL A 106 -23.85 14.24 11.17
CA VAL A 106 -22.83 13.52 10.41
C VAL A 106 -21.82 14.47 9.79
N ARG A 107 -22.29 15.52 9.10
CA ARG A 107 -21.40 16.51 8.48
C ARG A 107 -20.52 17.24 9.51
N LYS A 108 -21.11 17.63 10.64
CA LYS A 108 -20.36 18.27 11.73
C LYS A 108 -19.31 17.34 12.32
N ALA A 109 -19.64 16.08 12.56
CA ALA A 109 -18.69 15.10 13.08
C ALA A 109 -17.53 14.85 12.11
N ARG A 110 -17.80 14.70 10.82
CA ARG A 110 -16.75 14.52 9.80
C ARG A 110 -15.82 15.73 9.71
N ARG A 111 -16.36 16.95 9.74
CA ARG A 111 -15.55 18.17 9.76
C ARG A 111 -14.60 18.19 10.97
N HIS A 112 -15.08 17.87 12.17
CA HIS A 112 -14.24 17.82 13.35
C HIS A 112 -13.16 16.73 13.27
N ILE A 113 -13.49 15.55 12.71
CA ILE A 113 -12.51 14.48 12.54
C ILE A 113 -11.41 14.90 11.53
N ILE A 114 -11.80 15.53 10.42
CA ILE A 114 -10.84 16.02 9.42
C ILE A 114 -9.96 17.12 10.02
N ASP A 115 -10.53 18.04 10.76
CA ASP A 115 -9.82 19.12 11.45
C ASP A 115 -8.81 18.55 12.47
N LEU A 116 -9.19 17.55 13.26
CA LEU A 116 -8.27 16.83 14.16
C LEU A 116 -7.13 16.14 13.39
N LEU A 117 -7.41 15.48 12.26
CA LEU A 117 -6.36 14.86 11.44
C LEU A 117 -5.40 15.88 10.82
N LEU A 118 -5.91 17.06 10.46
CA LEU A 118 -5.10 18.16 9.94
C LEU A 118 -4.27 18.83 11.04
N SER A 119 -4.79 18.92 12.27
CA SER A 119 -4.06 19.54 13.38
C SER A 119 -2.77 18.79 13.74
N GLU A 120 -2.73 17.48 13.53
CA GLU A 120 -1.54 16.64 13.75
C GLU A 120 -0.67 16.48 12.49
N HIS A 121 -1.13 16.96 11.33
CA HIS A 121 -0.47 16.77 10.05
C HIS A 121 0.51 17.90 9.76
N TYR A 122 1.81 17.61 9.78
CA TYR A 122 2.85 18.60 9.54
C TYR A 122 3.24 18.73 8.08
N GLY A 123 3.52 19.94 7.66
CA GLY A 123 4.07 20.29 6.36
C GLY A 123 3.06 20.82 5.36
N GLU A 124 3.61 21.48 4.34
CA GLU A 124 2.84 22.24 3.35
C GLU A 124 2.37 21.33 2.20
N CYS A 125 1.09 21.43 1.86
CA CYS A 125 0.52 20.61 0.78
C CYS A 125 1.17 20.88 -0.57
N TYR A 126 1.53 22.13 -0.89
CA TYR A 126 2.08 22.51 -2.20
C TYR A 126 3.46 21.90 -2.48
N SER A 127 4.25 21.60 -1.46
CA SER A 127 5.57 20.95 -1.57
C SER A 127 5.49 19.42 -1.38
N CYS A 128 4.31 18.88 -1.10
CA CYS A 128 4.14 17.47 -0.83
C CYS A 128 4.05 16.65 -2.12
N VAL A 129 4.72 15.49 -2.18
CA VAL A 129 4.65 14.55 -3.31
C VAL A 129 3.23 14.05 -3.62
N ARG A 130 2.29 14.16 -2.67
CA ARG A 130 0.89 13.77 -2.82
C ARG A 130 -0.03 14.96 -3.10
N ASN A 131 0.51 16.15 -3.40
CA ASN A 131 -0.33 17.31 -3.72
C ASN A 131 -1.26 16.98 -4.89
N ASN A 132 -2.53 17.36 -4.77
CA ASN A 132 -3.64 17.03 -5.69
C ASN A 132 -3.97 15.52 -5.83
N ASN A 133 -3.28 14.64 -5.13
CA ASN A 133 -3.53 13.20 -5.08
C ASN A 133 -3.44 12.67 -3.63
N CYS A 134 -3.93 13.44 -2.68
CA CYS A 134 -3.96 13.12 -1.25
C CYS A 134 -5.42 12.98 -0.79
N GLU A 135 -5.76 11.81 -0.21
CA GLU A 135 -7.13 11.57 0.25
C GLU A 135 -7.53 12.52 1.40
N LEU A 136 -6.58 12.89 2.29
CA LEU A 136 -6.86 13.86 3.35
C LEU A 136 -7.14 15.26 2.78
N GLN A 137 -6.35 15.72 1.80
CA GLN A 137 -6.55 17.00 1.12
C GLN A 137 -7.91 17.04 0.40
N THR A 138 -8.29 15.95 -0.24
CA THR A 138 -9.59 15.82 -0.92
C THR A 138 -10.74 15.92 0.09
N LEU A 139 -10.64 15.21 1.22
CA LEU A 139 -11.64 15.29 2.29
C LEU A 139 -11.72 16.69 2.90
N ALA A 140 -10.60 17.35 3.16
CA ALA A 140 -10.57 18.71 3.68
C ALA A 140 -11.30 19.68 2.74
N LYS A 141 -11.04 19.56 1.43
CA LYS A 141 -11.72 20.36 0.39
C LYS A 141 -13.22 20.03 0.31
N GLU A 142 -13.61 18.77 0.33
CA GLU A 142 -15.01 18.32 0.26
C GLU A 142 -15.84 18.87 1.44
N TYR A 143 -15.25 18.86 2.63
CA TYR A 143 -15.95 19.28 3.87
C TYR A 143 -15.70 20.76 4.23
N GLY A 144 -14.95 21.51 3.42
CA GLY A 144 -14.65 22.92 3.65
C GLY A 144 -13.91 23.16 4.97
N VAL A 145 -12.90 22.31 5.26
CA VAL A 145 -12.03 22.47 6.41
C VAL A 145 -10.78 23.20 5.94
N ASP A 146 -10.69 24.48 6.27
CA ASP A 146 -9.66 25.42 5.85
C ASP A 146 -8.94 26.11 7.02
N SER A 147 -9.33 25.77 8.25
CA SER A 147 -8.78 26.33 9.49
C SER A 147 -8.52 25.24 10.52
N TYR A 148 -7.62 25.50 11.44
CA TYR A 148 -7.23 24.57 12.51
C TYR A 148 -7.90 24.96 13.82
N THR A 149 -9.07 24.39 14.11
CA THR A 149 -9.81 24.64 15.35
C THR A 149 -9.11 24.06 16.57
N PHE A 150 -8.38 22.96 16.39
CA PHE A 150 -7.68 22.23 17.46
C PHE A 150 -6.19 22.57 17.56
N GLY A 151 -5.74 23.64 16.89
CA GLY A 151 -4.32 23.96 16.76
C GLY A 151 -3.69 23.29 15.55
N HIS A 152 -2.40 23.48 15.36
CA HIS A 152 -1.63 22.90 14.27
C HIS A 152 -0.20 22.65 14.71
N VAL A 153 0.35 21.51 14.31
CA VAL A 153 1.75 21.18 14.55
C VAL A 153 2.63 22.07 13.66
N THR A 154 3.49 22.89 14.30
CA THR A 154 4.37 23.84 13.62
C THR A 154 5.79 23.34 13.40
N GLU A 155 6.16 22.23 14.07
CA GLU A 155 7.48 21.60 13.98
C GLU A 155 7.31 20.09 13.77
N PRO A 156 8.25 19.42 13.05
CA PRO A 156 8.21 17.99 12.88
C PRO A 156 8.42 17.26 14.21
N LEU A 157 7.59 16.27 14.49
CA LEU A 157 7.69 15.44 15.70
C LEU A 157 8.61 14.23 15.50
N TYR A 158 8.79 13.81 14.24
CA TYR A 158 9.54 12.63 13.87
C TYR A 158 10.59 12.96 12.82
N GLU A 159 11.76 12.33 12.90
CA GLU A 159 12.74 12.36 11.83
C GLU A 159 12.26 11.52 10.63
N GLN A 160 12.64 11.93 9.43
CA GLN A 160 12.35 11.15 8.23
C GLN A 160 13.30 9.95 8.16
N ASP A 161 12.76 8.78 7.94
CA ASP A 161 13.57 7.58 7.68
C ASP A 161 13.88 7.48 6.16
N LEU A 162 15.10 7.77 5.82
CA LEU A 162 15.68 7.73 4.47
C LEU A 162 16.58 6.51 4.26
N SER A 163 16.62 5.57 5.20
CA SER A 163 17.56 4.46 5.21
C SER A 163 17.30 3.40 4.13
N SER A 164 16.04 3.26 3.71
CA SER A 164 15.66 2.24 2.72
C SER A 164 15.93 2.72 1.29
N TYR A 165 16.38 1.83 0.43
CA TYR A 165 16.58 2.10 -1.00
C TYR A 165 15.30 2.41 -1.77
N SER A 166 14.14 1.98 -1.28
CA SER A 166 12.88 2.09 -2.02
C SER A 166 11.78 2.89 -1.31
N VAL A 167 11.79 2.93 0.03
CA VAL A 167 10.71 3.52 0.82
C VAL A 167 11.23 4.61 1.74
N VAL A 168 10.74 5.80 1.59
CA VAL A 168 10.95 6.92 2.53
C VAL A 168 9.75 7.01 3.45
N ARG A 169 9.98 7.10 4.77
CA ARG A 169 8.94 7.30 5.79
C ARG A 169 9.01 8.71 6.38
N ASP A 170 7.90 9.42 6.32
CA ASP A 170 7.70 10.71 6.97
C ASP A 170 6.44 10.63 7.86
N MET A 171 6.65 10.23 9.11
CA MET A 171 5.52 10.01 10.02
C MET A 171 4.81 11.29 10.44
N ASN A 172 5.39 12.46 10.21
CA ASN A 172 4.73 13.75 10.41
C ASN A 172 3.51 13.96 9.50
N LYS A 173 3.43 13.19 8.41
CA LYS A 173 2.31 13.18 7.45
C LYS A 173 1.37 11.99 7.63
N CYS A 174 1.56 11.21 8.68
CA CYS A 174 0.75 10.03 8.94
C CYS A 174 -0.59 10.40 9.58
N VAL A 175 -1.65 9.76 9.13
CA VAL A 175 -3.02 9.89 9.68
C VAL A 175 -3.47 8.63 10.43
N ASN A 176 -2.55 7.80 10.85
CA ASN A 176 -2.77 6.58 11.62
C ASN A 176 -3.87 5.64 11.06
N CYS A 177 -4.03 5.62 9.73
CA CYS A 177 -5.05 4.80 9.06
C CYS A 177 -4.73 3.29 9.05
N ARG A 178 -3.50 2.90 9.37
CA ARG A 178 -3.00 1.52 9.42
C ARG A 178 -3.15 0.73 8.12
N ARG A 179 -3.30 1.37 6.96
CA ARG A 179 -3.34 0.67 5.67
C ARG A 179 -1.99 -0.01 5.39
N CYS A 180 -0.87 0.68 5.63
CA CYS A 180 0.48 0.14 5.43
C CYS A 180 0.78 -1.05 6.36
N VAL A 181 0.33 -1.01 7.60
CA VAL A 181 0.45 -2.11 8.58
C VAL A 181 -0.26 -3.35 8.05
N ARG A 182 -1.56 -3.23 7.73
CA ARG A 182 -2.35 -4.35 7.20
C ARG A 182 -1.82 -4.86 5.86
N THR A 183 -1.32 -3.97 5.00
CA THR A 183 -0.66 -4.38 3.75
C THR A 183 0.57 -5.23 4.04
N CYS A 184 1.40 -4.81 5.01
CA CYS A 184 2.63 -5.51 5.35
C CYS A 184 2.37 -6.86 6.04
N ILE A 185 1.35 -6.93 6.91
CA ILE A 185 1.00 -8.14 7.65
C ILE A 185 0.12 -9.08 6.81
N ASP A 186 -1.03 -8.56 6.30
CA ASP A 186 -2.08 -9.43 5.76
C ASP A 186 -1.84 -9.81 4.29
N LEU A 187 -1.14 -8.95 3.50
CA LEU A 187 -0.92 -9.19 2.07
C LEU A 187 0.52 -9.60 1.73
N GLN A 188 1.51 -9.06 2.45
CA GLN A 188 2.91 -9.35 2.19
C GLN A 188 3.50 -10.38 3.16
N GLU A 189 2.81 -10.67 4.26
CA GLU A 189 3.22 -11.61 5.30
C GLU A 189 4.62 -11.34 5.88
N VAL A 190 5.05 -10.06 5.87
CA VAL A 190 6.38 -9.63 6.36
C VAL A 190 6.30 -9.01 7.76
N GLY A 191 5.28 -8.16 8.03
CA GLY A 191 4.99 -7.66 9.38
C GLY A 191 6.00 -6.66 9.94
N VAL A 192 6.62 -5.83 9.11
CA VAL A 192 7.65 -4.85 9.54
C VAL A 192 7.06 -3.61 10.19
N LEU A 193 5.87 -3.18 9.72
CA LEU A 193 5.22 -1.96 10.17
C LEU A 193 4.12 -2.28 11.18
N GLU A 194 4.14 -1.57 12.31
CA GLU A 194 3.13 -1.69 13.35
C GLU A 194 2.69 -0.32 13.89
N ALA A 195 1.56 -0.28 14.59
CA ALA A 195 1.16 0.88 15.37
C ALA A 195 1.83 0.82 16.73
N ILE A 196 2.68 1.79 17.00
CA ILE A 196 3.47 1.90 18.23
C ILE A 196 2.84 2.94 19.13
N ASP A 197 3.05 2.81 20.42
CA ASP A 197 2.51 3.65 21.48
C ASP A 197 0.97 3.69 21.52
N ARG A 198 0.43 4.62 22.29
CA ARG A 198 -1.01 4.78 22.49
C ARG A 198 -1.37 6.24 22.73
N GLY A 199 -2.67 6.56 22.53
CA GLY A 199 -3.18 7.92 22.67
C GLY A 199 -2.64 8.83 21.58
N ASP A 200 -2.26 10.03 21.95
CA ASP A 200 -1.69 11.07 21.11
C ASP A 200 -0.30 10.74 20.54
N LYS A 201 0.43 9.83 21.20
CA LYS A 201 1.73 9.35 20.73
C LYS A 201 1.65 8.20 19.74
N THR A 202 0.46 7.71 19.41
CA THR A 202 0.31 6.61 18.47
C THR A 202 0.83 6.98 17.09
N HIS A 203 1.79 6.24 16.60
CA HIS A 203 2.34 6.39 15.25
C HIS A 203 2.66 5.04 14.62
N ILE A 204 2.99 5.04 13.33
CA ILE A 204 3.38 3.82 12.63
C ILE A 204 4.90 3.74 12.62
N GLY A 205 5.44 2.73 13.27
CA GLY A 205 6.86 2.48 13.39
C GLY A 205 7.27 1.07 13.00
N THR A 206 8.52 0.76 13.29
CA THR A 206 9.17 -0.54 13.14
C THR A 206 9.56 -1.08 14.50
N PHE A 207 9.96 -2.33 14.57
CA PHE A 207 10.43 -2.93 15.83
C PHE A 207 11.53 -2.09 16.48
N LEU A 208 11.32 -1.64 17.72
CA LEU A 208 12.22 -0.77 18.50
C LEU A 208 12.62 0.52 17.76
N GLU A 209 11.75 1.08 16.93
CA GLU A 209 11.98 2.30 16.13
C GLU A 209 13.23 2.22 15.22
N LYS A 210 13.67 1.02 14.86
CA LYS A 210 14.82 0.83 13.97
C LYS A 210 14.54 1.40 12.58
N PRO A 211 15.55 1.93 11.87
CA PRO A 211 15.43 2.30 10.48
C PRO A 211 14.94 1.14 9.60
N LEU A 212 14.27 1.43 8.49
CA LEU A 212 13.79 0.40 7.55
C LEU A 212 14.92 -0.47 6.96
N ALA A 213 16.14 0.06 6.88
CA ALA A 213 17.31 -0.71 6.45
C ALA A 213 17.71 -1.81 7.43
N ASP A 214 17.42 -1.62 8.73
CA ASP A 214 17.85 -2.49 9.82
C ASP A 214 16.79 -3.52 10.25
N VAL A 215 15.67 -3.56 9.55
CA VAL A 215 14.58 -4.52 9.77
C VAL A 215 14.33 -5.35 8.51
N VAL A 216 13.50 -6.39 8.63
CA VAL A 216 13.22 -7.35 7.54
C VAL A 216 12.35 -6.75 6.43
N CYS A 217 12.55 -5.48 6.10
CA CYS A 217 11.84 -4.87 5.00
C CYS A 217 12.33 -5.45 3.66
N ILE A 218 11.42 -6.06 2.90
CA ILE A 218 11.71 -6.61 1.57
C ILE A 218 11.69 -5.56 0.44
N ASN A 219 11.49 -4.28 0.78
CA ASN A 219 11.48 -3.15 -0.15
C ASN A 219 10.44 -3.25 -1.29
N CYS A 220 9.33 -3.95 -1.08
CA CYS A 220 8.30 -4.19 -2.10
C CYS A 220 7.47 -2.95 -2.48
N GLY A 221 7.48 -1.88 -1.67
CA GLY A 221 6.76 -0.62 -1.92
C GLY A 221 5.23 -0.69 -1.80
N GLN A 222 4.64 -1.84 -1.45
CA GLN A 222 3.17 -1.99 -1.40
C GLN A 222 2.49 -1.12 -0.35
N CYS A 223 3.20 -0.74 0.70
CA CYS A 223 2.74 0.21 1.71
C CYS A 223 2.59 1.63 1.14
N ILE A 224 3.43 2.03 0.17
CA ILE A 224 3.35 3.33 -0.51
C ILE A 224 2.06 3.44 -1.33
N ASN A 225 1.75 2.40 -2.11
CA ASN A 225 0.57 2.38 -3.00
C ASN A 225 -0.75 2.56 -2.24
N ARG A 226 -0.79 2.14 -0.97
CA ARG A 226 -1.99 2.20 -0.14
C ARG A 226 -1.99 3.34 0.88
N CYS A 227 -0.90 4.11 0.95
CA CYS A 227 -0.82 5.28 1.84
C CYS A 227 -1.74 6.40 1.30
N PRO A 228 -2.71 6.89 2.08
CA PRO A 228 -3.62 7.94 1.63
C PRO A 228 -3.01 9.33 1.63
N THR A 229 -1.85 9.49 2.25
CA THR A 229 -1.12 10.76 2.41
C THR A 229 0.33 10.64 1.93
N GLY A 230 1.15 11.67 2.16
CA GLY A 230 2.58 11.68 1.84
C GLY A 230 3.48 11.03 2.90
N ALA A 231 2.92 10.30 3.87
CA ALA A 231 3.70 9.66 4.94
C ALA A 231 4.65 8.57 4.44
N LEU A 232 4.28 7.89 3.38
CA LEU A 232 5.13 6.91 2.69
C LEU A 232 5.26 7.32 1.23
N LYS A 233 6.49 7.43 0.75
CA LYS A 233 6.80 7.77 -0.63
C LYS A 233 7.93 6.90 -1.16
N ALA A 234 8.03 6.79 -2.48
CA ALA A 234 9.18 6.18 -3.11
C ALA A 234 10.43 7.02 -2.85
N ASN A 235 11.57 6.36 -2.72
CA ASN A 235 12.85 7.04 -2.76
C ASN A 235 13.09 7.52 -4.20
N ASP A 236 13.31 8.81 -4.36
CA ASP A 236 13.51 9.46 -5.66
C ASP A 236 14.97 9.92 -5.79
N PRO A 237 15.80 9.22 -6.57
CA PRO A 237 17.20 9.58 -6.77
C PRO A 237 17.42 10.58 -7.94
N SER A 238 16.38 11.25 -8.43
CA SER A 238 16.44 12.10 -9.63
C SER A 238 17.52 13.19 -9.53
N ASP A 239 17.67 13.82 -8.34
CA ASP A 239 18.69 14.87 -8.16
C ASP A 239 20.11 14.32 -8.34
N VAL A 240 20.40 13.13 -7.80
CA VAL A 240 21.69 12.45 -7.95
C VAL A 240 21.96 12.10 -9.43
N ILE A 241 20.92 11.75 -10.17
CA ILE A 241 21.02 11.44 -11.60
C ILE A 241 21.29 12.72 -12.40
N TRP A 242 20.63 13.83 -12.10
CA TRP A 242 20.89 15.12 -12.73
C TRP A 242 22.31 15.61 -12.47
N ASP A 243 22.81 15.52 -11.24
CA ASP A 243 24.19 15.84 -10.90
C ASP A 243 25.19 14.97 -11.68
N ALA A 244 24.83 13.70 -11.93
CA ALA A 244 25.68 12.80 -12.71
C ALA A 244 25.68 13.14 -14.22
N ILE A 245 24.55 13.55 -14.79
CA ILE A 245 24.40 13.97 -16.18
C ILE A 245 25.16 15.28 -16.43
N ASP A 246 25.15 16.20 -15.47
CA ASP A 246 25.81 17.48 -15.56
C ASP A 246 27.34 17.39 -15.35
N ASP A 247 27.86 16.27 -14.86
CA ASP A 247 29.26 16.02 -14.63
C ASP A 247 29.96 15.48 -15.92
N PRO A 248 30.75 16.28 -16.64
CA PRO A 248 31.36 15.85 -17.91
C PRO A 248 32.39 14.73 -17.75
N THR A 249 32.79 14.38 -16.54
CA THR A 249 33.74 13.29 -16.27
C THR A 249 33.04 11.92 -16.13
N LYS A 250 31.69 11.89 -16.07
CA LYS A 250 30.89 10.68 -15.90
C LYS A 250 30.31 10.21 -17.23
N HIS A 251 30.26 8.92 -17.41
CA HIS A 251 29.54 8.26 -18.49
C HIS A 251 28.26 7.65 -17.90
N VAL A 252 27.10 8.27 -18.19
CA VAL A 252 25.83 7.95 -17.56
C VAL A 252 25.01 7.01 -18.42
N VAL A 253 24.75 5.83 -17.90
CA VAL A 253 24.04 4.75 -18.60
C VAL A 253 22.70 4.51 -17.92
N ILE A 254 21.64 4.32 -18.70
CA ILE A 254 20.31 3.94 -18.20
C ILE A 254 19.81 2.66 -18.85
N GLN A 255 19.13 1.83 -18.08
CA GLN A 255 18.40 0.66 -18.54
C GLN A 255 16.90 0.88 -18.32
N THR A 256 16.11 0.71 -19.36
CA THR A 256 14.64 0.91 -19.30
C THR A 256 13.93 -0.38 -18.96
N ALA A 257 13.07 -0.35 -17.92
CA ALA A 257 12.16 -1.46 -17.64
C ALA A 257 11.03 -1.56 -18.69
N PRO A 258 10.38 -2.72 -18.86
CA PRO A 258 9.30 -2.89 -19.84
C PRO A 258 8.06 -2.04 -19.58
N SER A 259 7.66 -1.84 -18.32
CA SER A 259 6.43 -1.15 -17.95
C SER A 259 6.39 0.36 -18.28
N PRO A 260 7.45 1.16 -18.12
CA PRO A 260 7.41 2.59 -18.41
C PRO A 260 7.02 2.90 -19.86
N ARG A 261 7.46 2.10 -20.84
CA ARG A 261 7.13 2.31 -22.26
C ARG A 261 5.63 2.23 -22.56
N ALA A 262 4.88 1.45 -21.77
CA ALA A 262 3.45 1.29 -21.93
C ALA A 262 2.64 2.37 -21.18
N ALA A 263 3.21 2.96 -20.13
CA ALA A 263 2.53 3.94 -19.28
C ALA A 263 2.90 5.40 -19.59
N ILE A 264 4.08 5.67 -20.13
CA ILE A 264 4.59 7.04 -20.32
C ILE A 264 3.70 7.89 -21.22
N GLY A 265 3.06 7.27 -22.22
CA GLY A 265 2.15 7.98 -23.14
C GLY A 265 0.95 8.59 -22.42
N GLU A 266 0.43 7.92 -21.40
CA GLU A 266 -0.73 8.39 -20.63
C GLU A 266 -0.42 9.66 -19.84
N VAL A 267 0.81 9.81 -19.35
CA VAL A 267 1.29 11.03 -18.66
C VAL A 267 1.23 12.25 -19.58
N PHE A 268 1.43 12.04 -20.88
CA PHE A 268 1.35 13.09 -21.90
C PHE A 268 -0.02 13.18 -22.59
N GLY A 269 -1.05 12.53 -22.04
CA GLY A 269 -2.42 12.56 -22.56
C GLY A 269 -2.61 11.78 -23.87
N LEU A 270 -1.72 10.84 -24.18
CA LEU A 270 -1.82 9.97 -25.34
C LEU A 270 -2.70 8.75 -25.03
N GLU A 271 -3.09 8.03 -26.07
CA GLU A 271 -4.00 6.89 -25.95
C GLU A 271 -3.41 5.78 -25.09
N PRO A 272 -4.14 5.30 -24.04
CA PRO A 272 -3.68 4.21 -23.19
C PRO A 272 -3.35 2.92 -23.95
N GLY A 273 -2.36 2.18 -23.47
CA GLY A 273 -1.99 0.87 -24.02
C GLY A 273 -1.10 0.90 -25.25
N LYS A 274 -0.70 2.08 -25.75
CA LYS A 274 0.30 2.20 -26.80
C LYS A 274 1.71 2.14 -26.22
N SER A 275 2.60 1.42 -26.92
CA SER A 275 4.03 1.34 -26.56
C SER A 275 4.79 2.50 -27.21
N PHE A 276 5.52 3.27 -26.40
CA PHE A 276 6.32 4.43 -26.81
C PHE A 276 7.82 4.18 -26.62
N THR A 277 8.30 2.99 -26.99
CA THR A 277 9.71 2.59 -26.81
C THR A 277 10.68 3.52 -27.50
N GLY A 278 10.43 3.86 -28.78
CA GLY A 278 11.31 4.73 -29.58
C GLY A 278 11.36 6.16 -29.05
N GLU A 279 10.19 6.71 -28.72
CA GLU A 279 10.04 8.05 -28.18
C GLU A 279 10.70 8.16 -26.80
N MET A 280 10.48 7.17 -25.92
CA MET A 280 11.10 7.11 -24.59
C MET A 280 12.62 7.06 -24.68
N ASN A 281 13.19 6.19 -25.52
CA ASN A 281 14.62 6.08 -25.73
C ASN A 281 15.21 7.38 -26.32
N THR A 282 14.50 8.04 -27.22
CA THR A 282 14.90 9.32 -27.79
C THR A 282 14.89 10.42 -26.73
N ALA A 283 13.86 10.46 -25.89
CA ALA A 283 13.74 11.42 -24.81
C ALA A 283 14.90 11.26 -23.81
N LEU A 284 15.20 10.03 -23.38
CA LEU A 284 16.30 9.74 -22.45
C LEU A 284 17.66 10.21 -23.00
N ARG A 285 17.96 9.96 -24.29
CA ARG A 285 19.17 10.48 -24.92
C ARG A 285 19.20 12.01 -24.98
N ARG A 286 18.06 12.67 -25.21
CA ARG A 286 17.96 14.13 -25.22
C ARG A 286 18.10 14.74 -23.82
N ILE A 287 17.72 14.03 -22.78
CA ILE A 287 17.92 14.41 -21.38
C ILE A 287 19.43 14.46 -21.04
N GLY A 288 20.25 13.61 -21.67
CA GLY A 288 21.69 13.61 -21.47
C GLY A 288 22.30 12.26 -21.10
N PHE A 289 21.54 11.18 -21.12
CA PHE A 289 22.11 9.84 -20.95
C PHE A 289 22.99 9.46 -22.14
N ASP A 290 24.22 9.05 -21.91
CA ASP A 290 25.17 8.63 -22.95
C ASP A 290 24.72 7.37 -23.66
N VAL A 291 24.19 6.39 -22.89
CA VAL A 291 23.71 5.11 -23.43
C VAL A 291 22.38 4.74 -22.79
N VAL A 292 21.47 4.25 -23.64
CA VAL A 292 20.14 3.74 -23.22
C VAL A 292 20.02 2.28 -23.64
N PHE A 293 19.91 1.39 -22.66
CA PHE A 293 19.70 -0.05 -22.86
C PHE A 293 18.25 -0.45 -22.61
N ASP A 294 17.84 -1.53 -23.25
CA ASP A 294 16.51 -2.13 -23.06
C ASP A 294 16.64 -3.40 -22.21
N THR A 295 15.85 -3.48 -21.15
CA THR A 295 15.79 -4.67 -20.28
C THR A 295 15.35 -5.93 -21.04
N ASN A 296 14.59 -5.82 -22.14
CA ASN A 296 14.24 -6.98 -22.94
C ASN A 296 15.49 -7.71 -23.48
N PHE A 297 16.50 -6.97 -23.91
CA PHE A 297 17.77 -7.57 -24.35
C PHE A 297 18.48 -8.31 -23.21
N THR A 298 18.53 -7.70 -22.02
CA THR A 298 19.18 -8.36 -20.87
C THR A 298 18.33 -9.53 -20.34
N ALA A 299 17.00 -9.50 -20.50
CA ALA A 299 16.12 -10.61 -20.16
C ALA A 299 16.38 -11.82 -21.08
N ASP A 300 16.57 -11.61 -22.38
CA ASP A 300 16.95 -12.69 -23.32
C ASP A 300 18.29 -13.32 -22.94
N LEU A 301 19.27 -12.49 -22.58
CA LEU A 301 20.57 -12.98 -22.09
C LEU A 301 20.42 -13.77 -20.78
N THR A 302 19.61 -13.30 -19.86
CA THR A 302 19.32 -14.00 -18.60
C THR A 302 18.71 -15.37 -18.85
N ILE A 303 17.75 -15.49 -19.79
CA ILE A 303 17.16 -16.79 -20.18
C ILE A 303 18.23 -17.77 -20.69
N MET A 304 19.18 -17.28 -21.48
CA MET A 304 20.28 -18.13 -21.99
C MET A 304 21.19 -18.62 -20.87
N GLU A 305 21.57 -17.76 -19.95
CA GLU A 305 22.46 -18.08 -18.83
C GLU A 305 21.79 -19.02 -17.82
N GLU A 306 20.59 -18.65 -17.33
CA GLU A 306 19.86 -19.46 -16.36
C GLU A 306 19.40 -20.79 -16.94
N GLY A 307 18.98 -20.83 -18.22
CA GLY A 307 18.64 -22.06 -18.92
C GLY A 307 19.84 -22.99 -19.08
N THR A 308 21.01 -22.44 -19.38
CA THR A 308 22.27 -23.20 -19.46
C THR A 308 22.64 -23.77 -18.10
N GLU A 309 22.53 -22.99 -17.04
CA GLU A 309 22.78 -23.45 -15.67
C GLU A 309 21.83 -24.60 -15.29
N LEU A 310 20.53 -24.48 -15.56
CA LEU A 310 19.55 -25.53 -15.30
C LEU A 310 19.92 -26.82 -16.04
N ILE A 311 20.24 -26.74 -17.32
CA ILE A 311 20.62 -27.92 -18.12
C ILE A 311 21.88 -28.58 -17.53
N LEU A 312 22.88 -27.79 -17.12
CA LEU A 312 24.10 -28.30 -16.50
C LEU A 312 23.81 -28.97 -15.14
N ARG A 313 22.94 -28.41 -14.33
CA ARG A 313 22.50 -29.00 -13.05
C ARG A 313 21.78 -30.35 -13.30
N LEU A 314 20.85 -30.39 -14.25
CA LEU A 314 20.14 -31.60 -14.62
C LEU A 314 21.09 -32.69 -15.17
N TYR A 315 22.04 -32.31 -16.02
CA TYR A 315 23.06 -33.24 -16.52
C TYR A 315 23.89 -33.83 -15.38
N LYS A 316 24.38 -32.99 -14.44
CA LYS A 316 25.13 -33.46 -13.27
C LYS A 316 24.27 -34.40 -12.41
N ALA A 317 23.02 -34.04 -12.12
CA ALA A 317 22.12 -34.84 -11.29
C ALA A 317 21.73 -36.15 -11.93
N LEU A 318 21.27 -36.13 -13.20
CA LEU A 318 20.65 -37.29 -13.83
C LEU A 318 21.65 -38.21 -14.51
N VAL A 319 22.68 -37.66 -15.16
CA VAL A 319 23.68 -38.44 -15.91
C VAL A 319 24.88 -38.78 -15.05
N LYS A 320 25.48 -37.75 -14.40
CA LYS A 320 26.68 -37.99 -13.58
C LYS A 320 26.38 -38.48 -12.15
N LYS A 321 25.11 -38.46 -11.73
CA LYS A 321 24.67 -38.82 -10.38
C LYS A 321 25.37 -38.02 -9.28
N GLU A 322 25.76 -36.79 -9.58
CA GLU A 322 26.34 -35.84 -8.61
C GLU A 322 25.22 -35.19 -7.78
N GLN A 323 25.52 -34.83 -6.55
CA GLN A 323 24.62 -34.04 -5.72
C GLN A 323 24.65 -32.59 -6.21
N VAL A 324 23.47 -32.03 -6.50
CA VAL A 324 23.29 -30.66 -6.97
C VAL A 324 22.14 -29.98 -6.21
N ALA A 325 22.20 -28.67 -6.09
CA ALA A 325 21.12 -27.90 -5.49
C ALA A 325 19.90 -27.84 -6.45
N ILE A 326 18.79 -28.41 -6.02
CA ILE A 326 17.48 -28.39 -6.69
C ILE A 326 16.42 -28.22 -5.59
N PRO A 327 15.40 -27.37 -5.79
CA PRO A 327 15.07 -26.60 -7.01
C PRO A 327 16.01 -25.45 -7.28
N GLN A 328 16.05 -24.98 -8.54
CA GLN A 328 16.70 -23.71 -8.92
C GLN A 328 15.65 -22.60 -8.85
N PHE A 329 15.94 -21.57 -8.08
CA PHE A 329 15.11 -20.37 -8.04
C PHE A 329 15.76 -19.27 -8.87
N THR A 330 14.97 -18.57 -9.66
CA THR A 330 15.40 -17.41 -10.43
C THR A 330 14.43 -16.25 -10.23
N SER A 331 14.91 -15.03 -10.10
CA SER A 331 14.07 -13.84 -10.00
C SER A 331 14.85 -12.56 -10.22
N CYS A 332 14.27 -11.63 -10.97
CA CYS A 332 14.74 -10.25 -11.08
C CYS A 332 14.13 -9.33 -9.99
N SER A 333 13.27 -9.85 -9.11
CA SER A 333 12.59 -9.07 -8.08
C SER A 333 13.39 -9.06 -6.77
N PRO A 334 13.99 -7.92 -6.38
CA PRO A 334 14.73 -7.82 -5.11
C PRO A 334 13.85 -8.13 -3.88
N GLY A 335 12.57 -7.77 -3.94
CA GLY A 335 11.63 -8.06 -2.86
C GLY A 335 11.40 -9.54 -2.65
N TRP A 336 11.27 -10.31 -3.74
CA TRP A 336 11.12 -11.76 -3.66
C TRP A 336 12.41 -12.44 -3.15
N ILE A 337 13.57 -12.01 -3.64
CA ILE A 337 14.86 -12.53 -3.18
C ILE A 337 15.04 -12.30 -1.69
N LYS A 338 14.82 -11.07 -1.19
CA LYS A 338 14.90 -10.76 0.24
C LYS A 338 13.90 -11.57 1.07
N TYR A 339 12.70 -11.81 0.54
CA TYR A 339 11.70 -12.64 1.19
C TYR A 339 12.18 -14.09 1.32
N LEU A 340 12.72 -14.67 0.24
CA LEU A 340 13.28 -16.01 0.25
C LEU A 340 14.47 -16.13 1.21
N GLU A 341 15.43 -15.21 1.14
CA GLU A 341 16.62 -15.19 2.01
C GLU A 341 16.26 -15.14 3.48
N HIS A 342 15.20 -14.43 3.83
CA HIS A 342 14.83 -14.25 5.24
C HIS A 342 13.93 -15.38 5.76
N PHE A 343 12.90 -15.75 5.01
CA PHE A 343 11.88 -16.69 5.48
C PHE A 343 12.15 -18.14 5.12
N TYR A 344 12.96 -18.39 4.09
CA TYR A 344 13.25 -19.71 3.55
C TYR A 344 14.74 -19.91 3.20
N PRO A 345 15.68 -19.56 4.11
CA PRO A 345 17.11 -19.63 3.83
C PRO A 345 17.61 -21.04 3.49
N GLU A 346 16.85 -22.08 3.88
CA GLU A 346 17.17 -23.47 3.59
C GLU A 346 17.05 -23.85 2.11
N TYR A 347 16.48 -22.99 1.29
CA TYR A 347 16.35 -23.21 -0.16
C TYR A 347 17.41 -22.48 -0.99
N ILE A 348 18.33 -21.74 -0.38
CA ILE A 348 19.36 -20.95 -1.07
C ILE A 348 20.70 -21.70 -1.18
#